data_7749a7ffb3a4c00c48414ef4ffdb127c
#
_entry.id   7749a7ffb3a4c00c48414ef4ffdb127c
#
_cell.length_a   1.000
_cell.length_b   1.000
_cell.length_c   1.000
_cell.angle_alpha   90.00
_cell.angle_beta   90.00
_cell.angle_gamma   90.00
#
_symmetry.space_group_name_H-M   'P 1'
#
loop_
_entity.id
_entity.type
_entity.pdbx_description
1 polymer ?
#
loop_
_entity_poly.entity_id
_entity_poly.type
_entity_poly.pdbx_seq_one_letter_code
_entity_poly.pdbx_strand_id
1 'polypeptide(L)'
;MASSPAIEVTDLRKAYGEVEAVRGIDFAVARGEIYGLLGPNGAGKTSTVEILEGYRERTSGTVSVLGFDPAGRPRALRERVGIVLQSSGIYSQVRVREVLAHFAGFYPHPRAVDEVIELVGLTDKRDERARRLSGGQRRRLDLALALIGDPELIFLDEPTTGFDPAARRTAWQTIRSLKDLGKTVLLTTHYLDEAQELADRVAIIKGGQILAEGSPAQLGVNGGSRYRVAYLRDGEPVIHQTDDPTRLLHELTAAALAASEQLEGLSVTRPSLEDVYLELTSDA
;
A
#
# COMPACT_ATOMS: atom_id res chain seq x y z
N MET A 1 -6.21 18.86 19.86
CA MET A 1 -6.03 17.49 20.37
C MET A 1 -5.72 16.62 19.18
N ALA A 2 -4.62 15.88 19.17
CA ALA A 2 -4.34 14.94 18.10
C ALA A 2 -5.44 13.88 18.08
N SER A 3 -6.10 13.65 16.94
CA SER A 3 -7.11 12.61 16.80
C SER A 3 -6.45 11.24 17.01
N SER A 4 -7.11 10.34 17.74
CA SER A 4 -6.62 8.96 17.90
C SER A 4 -6.41 8.31 16.52
N PRO A 5 -5.34 7.51 16.34
CA PRO A 5 -5.06 6.83 15.09
C PRO A 5 -6.25 5.93 14.68
N ALA A 6 -6.35 5.65 13.38
CA ALA A 6 -7.33 4.71 12.86
C ALA A 6 -6.94 3.25 13.18
N ILE A 7 -5.64 2.96 13.16
CA ILE A 7 -5.07 1.68 13.55
C ILE A 7 -3.91 1.93 14.50
N GLU A 8 -3.82 1.12 15.55
CA GLU A 8 -2.70 1.10 16.49
C GLU A 8 -2.35 -0.35 16.79
N VAL A 9 -1.08 -0.69 16.61
CA VAL A 9 -0.54 -2.04 16.77
C VAL A 9 0.69 -1.97 17.66
N THR A 10 0.73 -2.80 18.71
CA THR A 10 1.86 -2.87 19.64
C THR A 10 2.23 -4.32 19.90
N ASP A 11 3.51 -4.66 19.68
CA ASP A 11 4.12 -5.99 19.82
C ASP A 11 3.25 -7.12 19.22
N LEU A 12 2.68 -6.88 18.03
CA LEU A 12 1.82 -7.86 17.37
C LEU A 12 2.63 -9.08 16.97
N ARG A 13 2.20 -10.26 17.44
CA ARG A 13 2.81 -11.55 17.10
C ARG A 13 1.78 -12.52 16.56
N LYS A 14 2.21 -13.31 15.58
CA LYS A 14 1.43 -14.42 15.03
C LYS A 14 2.33 -15.61 14.74
N ALA A 15 2.05 -16.73 15.41
CA ALA A 15 2.70 -18.02 15.16
C ALA A 15 1.71 -19.04 14.59
N TYR A 16 2.20 -19.92 13.74
CA TYR A 16 1.54 -21.11 13.21
C TYR A 16 2.41 -22.32 13.54
N GLY A 17 2.13 -22.99 14.66
CA GLY A 17 3.02 -23.99 15.20
C GLY A 17 4.38 -23.37 15.54
N GLU A 18 5.45 -23.88 14.94
CA GLU A 18 6.82 -23.38 15.13
C GLU A 18 7.19 -22.17 14.25
N VAL A 19 6.34 -21.80 13.28
CA VAL A 19 6.62 -20.72 12.35
C VAL A 19 6.03 -19.41 12.88
N GLU A 20 6.88 -18.44 13.24
CA GLU A 20 6.45 -17.08 13.56
C GLU A 20 6.30 -16.26 12.29
N ALA A 21 5.07 -16.04 11.84
CA ALA A 21 4.75 -15.26 10.67
C ALA A 21 4.78 -13.74 10.93
N VAL A 22 4.54 -13.31 12.19
CA VAL A 22 4.65 -11.91 12.65
C VAL A 22 5.38 -11.93 13.99
N ARG A 23 6.44 -11.12 14.12
CA ARG A 23 7.44 -11.23 15.18
C ARG A 23 7.57 -9.96 16.02
N GLY A 24 6.45 -9.46 16.54
CA GLY A 24 6.45 -8.26 17.38
C GLY A 24 6.60 -7.00 16.53
N ILE A 25 5.58 -6.67 15.74
CA ILE A 25 5.54 -5.43 14.96
C ILE A 25 4.74 -4.36 15.68
N ASP A 26 5.23 -3.11 15.55
CA ASP A 26 4.63 -1.91 16.07
C ASP A 26 4.40 -0.93 14.93
N PHE A 27 3.20 -0.39 14.78
CA PHE A 27 2.91 0.70 13.85
C PHE A 27 1.57 1.35 14.16
N ALA A 28 1.38 2.56 13.65
CA ALA A 28 0.12 3.28 13.75
C ALA A 28 -0.25 3.91 12.42
N VAL A 29 -1.55 3.90 12.08
CA VAL A 29 -2.10 4.52 10.87
C VAL A 29 -2.95 5.71 11.30
N ALA A 30 -2.61 6.90 10.81
CA ALA A 30 -3.39 8.09 11.10
C ALA A 30 -4.73 8.08 10.33
N ARG A 31 -5.70 8.87 10.80
CA ARG A 31 -6.95 9.03 10.07
C ARG A 31 -6.73 9.82 8.79
N GLY A 32 -7.31 9.37 7.69
CA GLY A 32 -7.24 10.01 6.37
C GLY A 32 -5.91 9.80 5.65
N GLU A 33 -5.01 8.91 6.13
CA GLU A 33 -3.81 8.54 5.39
C GLU A 33 -3.98 7.26 4.59
N ILE A 34 -3.20 7.13 3.53
CA ILE A 34 -2.96 5.86 2.83
C ILE A 34 -1.66 5.27 3.37
N TYR A 35 -1.77 4.16 4.09
CA TYR A 35 -0.64 3.45 4.67
C TYR A 35 -0.35 2.16 3.90
N GLY A 36 0.88 2.01 3.44
CA GLY A 36 1.36 0.84 2.68
C GLY A 36 2.12 -0.15 3.55
N LEU A 37 1.76 -1.42 3.52
CA LEU A 37 2.56 -2.51 4.07
C LEU A 37 3.26 -3.23 2.92
N LEU A 38 4.54 -2.89 2.68
CA LEU A 38 5.34 -3.35 1.55
C LEU A 38 6.26 -4.50 1.98
N GLY A 39 6.29 -5.57 1.20
CA GLY A 39 7.22 -6.68 1.47
C GLY A 39 7.03 -7.87 0.53
N PRO A 40 7.97 -8.81 0.51
CA PRO A 40 7.88 -10.01 -0.33
C PRO A 40 6.75 -10.94 0.12
N ASN A 41 6.45 -11.94 -0.71
CA ASN A 41 5.51 -12.98 -0.33
C ASN A 41 6.02 -13.75 0.89
N GLY A 42 5.13 -14.06 1.83
CA GLY A 42 5.49 -14.70 3.10
C GLY A 42 6.07 -13.77 4.16
N ALA A 43 6.17 -12.46 3.93
CA ALA A 43 6.69 -11.50 4.90
C ALA A 43 5.81 -11.28 6.14
N GLY A 44 4.55 -11.76 6.14
CA GLY A 44 3.60 -11.58 7.23
C GLY A 44 2.49 -10.56 6.94
N LYS A 45 2.47 -9.94 5.74
CA LYS A 45 1.47 -8.91 5.36
C LYS A 45 0.03 -9.39 5.52
N THR A 46 -0.34 -10.47 4.85
CA THR A 46 -1.71 -11.02 4.88
C THR A 46 -2.11 -11.44 6.29
N SER A 47 -1.21 -12.08 7.07
CA SER A 47 -1.51 -12.43 8.46
C SER A 47 -1.77 -11.19 9.32
N THR A 48 -1.01 -10.12 9.11
CA THR A 48 -1.21 -8.84 9.80
C THR A 48 -2.57 -8.24 9.44
N VAL A 49 -2.89 -8.11 8.15
CA VAL A 49 -4.15 -7.53 7.69
C VAL A 49 -5.35 -8.35 8.17
N GLU A 50 -5.34 -9.69 8.06
CA GLU A 50 -6.41 -10.55 8.53
C GLU A 50 -6.66 -10.45 10.04
N ILE A 51 -5.61 -10.15 10.83
CA ILE A 51 -5.77 -9.87 12.27
C ILE A 51 -6.47 -8.52 12.48
N LEU A 52 -6.09 -7.48 11.73
CA LEU A 52 -6.71 -6.15 11.80
C LEU A 52 -8.18 -6.17 11.36
N GLU A 53 -8.52 -7.02 10.39
CA GLU A 53 -9.89 -7.26 9.91
C GLU A 53 -10.73 -8.11 10.88
N GLY A 54 -10.07 -8.78 11.86
CA GLY A 54 -10.71 -9.70 12.79
C GLY A 54 -11.01 -11.08 12.21
N TYR A 55 -10.46 -11.42 11.04
CA TYR A 55 -10.59 -12.78 10.48
C TYR A 55 -9.64 -13.78 11.11
N ARG A 56 -8.55 -13.30 11.70
CA ARG A 56 -7.51 -14.12 12.30
C ARG A 56 -7.20 -13.70 13.73
N GLU A 57 -6.99 -14.65 14.61
CA GLU A 57 -6.55 -14.37 15.96
C GLU A 57 -5.04 -14.17 16.00
N ARG A 58 -4.60 -13.16 16.75
CA ARG A 58 -3.19 -12.94 17.07
C ARG A 58 -2.71 -13.91 18.15
N THR A 59 -1.42 -14.20 18.20
CA THR A 59 -0.82 -14.99 19.27
C THR A 59 -0.61 -14.13 20.52
N SER A 60 -0.12 -12.89 20.34
CA SER A 60 0.05 -11.91 21.43
C SER A 60 0.11 -10.48 20.86
N GLY A 61 0.29 -9.50 21.74
CA GLY A 61 0.31 -8.08 21.39
C GLY A 61 -1.08 -7.44 21.49
N THR A 62 -1.12 -6.13 21.28
CA THR A 62 -2.35 -5.34 21.30
C THR A 62 -2.64 -4.72 19.94
N VAL A 63 -3.92 -4.70 19.59
CA VAL A 63 -4.41 -4.14 18.32
C VAL A 63 -5.67 -3.34 18.60
N SER A 64 -5.70 -2.12 18.09
CA SER A 64 -6.88 -1.26 18.07
C SER A 64 -7.17 -0.80 16.65
N VAL A 65 -8.38 -1.02 16.18
CA VAL A 65 -8.86 -0.57 14.87
C VAL A 65 -10.10 0.29 15.10
N LEU A 66 -10.02 1.57 14.76
CA LEU A 66 -11.07 2.57 15.03
C LEU A 66 -11.52 2.60 16.51
N GLY A 67 -10.59 2.27 17.45
CA GLY A 67 -10.85 2.21 18.89
C GLY A 67 -11.41 0.87 19.37
N PHE A 68 -11.50 -0.16 18.52
CA PHE A 68 -11.99 -1.50 18.89
C PHE A 68 -10.88 -2.54 18.78
N ASP A 69 -10.95 -3.58 19.62
CA ASP A 69 -10.18 -4.81 19.40
C ASP A 69 -10.89 -5.65 18.32
N PRO A 70 -10.24 -5.91 17.17
CA PRO A 70 -10.86 -6.66 16.08
C PRO A 70 -11.11 -8.14 16.40
N ALA A 71 -10.41 -8.72 17.39
CA ALA A 71 -10.56 -10.12 17.77
C ALA A 71 -12.00 -10.46 18.19
N GLY A 72 -12.69 -9.53 18.83
CA GLY A 72 -14.09 -9.66 19.21
C GLY A 72 -15.10 -9.51 18.08
N ARG A 73 -14.65 -9.15 16.88
CA ARG A 73 -15.48 -8.86 15.69
C ARG A 73 -16.68 -7.96 15.99
N PRO A 74 -16.50 -6.83 16.70
CA PRO A 74 -17.63 -6.01 17.13
C PRO A 74 -18.40 -5.48 15.91
N ARG A 75 -19.74 -5.51 15.98
CA ARG A 75 -20.58 -5.05 14.88
C ARG A 75 -20.27 -3.59 14.51
N ALA A 76 -20.06 -2.75 15.53
CA ALA A 76 -19.72 -1.34 15.34
C ALA A 76 -18.42 -1.13 14.54
N LEU A 77 -17.44 -2.03 14.62
CA LEU A 77 -16.25 -1.99 13.77
C LEU A 77 -16.58 -2.41 12.35
N ARG A 78 -17.31 -3.53 12.16
CA ARG A 78 -17.67 -4.06 10.83
C ARG A 78 -18.49 -3.08 9.99
N GLU A 79 -19.30 -2.25 10.60
CA GLU A 79 -20.08 -1.23 9.93
C GLU A 79 -19.24 -0.02 9.45
N ARG A 80 -18.00 0.11 9.96
CA ARG A 80 -17.09 1.23 9.69
C ARG A 80 -15.87 0.87 8.87
N VAL A 81 -15.72 -0.41 8.51
CA VAL A 81 -14.60 -0.90 7.69
C VAL A 81 -15.09 -1.45 6.36
N GLY A 82 -14.33 -1.19 5.31
CA GLY A 82 -14.48 -1.81 4.00
C GLY A 82 -13.29 -2.74 3.75
N ILE A 83 -13.54 -3.91 3.15
CA ILE A 83 -12.49 -4.90 2.89
C ILE A 83 -12.55 -5.32 1.43
N VAL A 84 -11.42 -5.23 0.74
CA VAL A 84 -11.23 -5.73 -0.62
C VAL A 84 -10.23 -6.87 -0.57
N LEU A 85 -10.74 -8.09 -0.62
CA LEU A 85 -9.93 -9.30 -0.59
C LEU A 85 -9.20 -9.53 -1.92
N GLN A 86 -8.10 -10.28 -1.88
CA GLN A 86 -7.33 -10.67 -3.08
C GLN A 86 -8.19 -11.42 -4.12
N SER A 87 -9.12 -12.25 -3.67
CA SER A 87 -10.10 -12.93 -4.53
C SER A 87 -11.50 -12.75 -3.96
N SER A 88 -12.43 -12.24 -4.77
CA SER A 88 -13.82 -12.09 -4.39
C SER A 88 -14.69 -13.14 -5.05
N GLY A 89 -15.54 -13.78 -4.26
CA GLY A 89 -16.56 -14.74 -4.70
C GLY A 89 -17.86 -14.07 -5.11
N ILE A 90 -17.84 -13.00 -5.91
CA ILE A 90 -19.08 -12.32 -6.34
C ILE A 90 -19.96 -13.27 -7.12
N TYR A 91 -21.25 -13.30 -6.80
CA TYR A 91 -22.25 -14.06 -7.53
C TYR A 91 -22.28 -13.67 -9.01
N SER A 92 -21.80 -14.56 -9.87
CA SER A 92 -21.52 -14.30 -11.28
C SER A 92 -22.75 -13.90 -12.11
N GLN A 93 -23.95 -14.26 -11.68
CA GLN A 93 -25.22 -14.05 -12.39
C GLN A 93 -25.92 -12.73 -12.06
N VAL A 94 -25.53 -12.09 -10.94
CA VAL A 94 -26.17 -10.86 -10.46
C VAL A 94 -25.62 -9.65 -11.22
N ARG A 95 -26.42 -8.60 -11.41
CA ARG A 95 -25.99 -7.35 -12.04
C ARG A 95 -25.22 -6.48 -11.03
N VAL A 96 -24.35 -5.60 -11.54
CA VAL A 96 -23.58 -4.67 -10.72
C VAL A 96 -24.46 -3.90 -9.74
N ARG A 97 -25.53 -3.28 -10.24
CA ARG A 97 -26.46 -2.51 -9.40
C ARG A 97 -27.18 -3.37 -8.36
N GLU A 98 -27.59 -4.58 -8.75
CA GLU A 98 -28.33 -5.49 -7.88
C GLU A 98 -27.47 -5.96 -6.69
N VAL A 99 -26.21 -6.34 -6.96
CA VAL A 99 -25.32 -6.78 -5.89
C VAL A 99 -25.00 -5.63 -4.94
N LEU A 100 -24.76 -4.42 -5.43
CA LEU A 100 -24.53 -3.27 -4.57
C LEU A 100 -25.75 -2.91 -3.73
N ALA A 101 -26.97 -2.93 -4.32
CA ALA A 101 -28.21 -2.70 -3.59
C ALA A 101 -28.43 -3.76 -2.49
N HIS A 102 -28.08 -5.02 -2.77
CA HIS A 102 -28.17 -6.08 -1.79
C HIS A 102 -27.21 -5.84 -0.61
N PHE A 103 -25.94 -5.50 -0.89
CA PHE A 103 -24.96 -5.22 0.16
C PHE A 103 -25.29 -3.94 0.94
N ALA A 104 -25.84 -2.90 0.29
CA ALA A 104 -26.30 -1.69 0.97
C ALA A 104 -27.28 -2.01 2.11
N GLY A 105 -28.12 -3.04 1.95
CA GLY A 105 -29.06 -3.47 2.97
C GLY A 105 -28.46 -3.99 4.29
N PHE A 106 -27.15 -4.26 4.32
CA PHE A 106 -26.46 -4.70 5.54
C PHE A 106 -25.97 -3.55 6.42
N TYR A 107 -25.97 -2.32 5.90
CA TYR A 107 -25.44 -1.14 6.59
C TYR A 107 -26.57 -0.19 7.01
N PRO A 108 -26.45 0.46 8.18
CA PRO A 108 -27.47 1.39 8.66
C PRO A 108 -27.55 2.69 7.82
N HIS A 109 -26.41 3.14 7.28
CA HIS A 109 -26.26 4.37 6.52
C HIS A 109 -25.40 4.15 5.27
N PRO A 110 -25.89 3.36 4.28
CA PRO A 110 -25.11 3.09 3.08
C PRO A 110 -25.06 4.32 2.17
N ARG A 111 -24.03 4.40 1.34
CA ARG A 111 -23.98 5.36 0.23
C ARG A 111 -25.02 5.02 -0.83
N ALA A 112 -25.41 6.01 -1.62
CA ALA A 112 -26.28 5.77 -2.76
C ALA A 112 -25.59 4.83 -3.78
N VAL A 113 -26.29 3.81 -4.22
CA VAL A 113 -25.73 2.78 -5.13
C VAL A 113 -25.17 3.40 -6.42
N ASP A 114 -25.92 4.32 -7.03
CA ASP A 114 -25.53 4.96 -8.28
C ASP A 114 -24.28 5.86 -8.08
N GLU A 115 -24.15 6.53 -6.94
CA GLU A 115 -22.97 7.31 -6.56
C GLU A 115 -21.72 6.43 -6.44
N VAL A 116 -21.85 5.25 -5.80
CA VAL A 116 -20.72 4.31 -5.67
C VAL A 116 -20.33 3.73 -7.02
N ILE A 117 -21.30 3.41 -7.90
CA ILE A 117 -21.04 2.95 -9.26
C ILE A 117 -20.26 3.99 -10.07
N GLU A 118 -20.62 5.27 -9.95
CA GLU A 118 -19.93 6.38 -10.60
C GLU A 118 -18.52 6.54 -10.06
N LEU A 119 -18.36 6.52 -8.73
CA LEU A 119 -17.06 6.68 -8.05
C LEU A 119 -16.03 5.64 -8.52
N VAL A 120 -16.45 4.40 -8.75
CA VAL A 120 -15.55 3.33 -9.24
C VAL A 120 -15.49 3.24 -10.77
N GLY A 121 -16.16 4.14 -11.51
CA GLY A 121 -16.16 4.19 -12.97
C GLY A 121 -16.81 2.98 -13.62
N LEU A 122 -17.95 2.53 -13.08
CA LEU A 122 -18.76 1.41 -13.62
C LEU A 122 -20.13 1.84 -14.16
N THR A 123 -20.35 3.13 -14.40
CA THR A 123 -21.64 3.69 -14.84
C THR A 123 -22.18 2.99 -16.09
N ASP A 124 -21.35 2.74 -17.11
CA ASP A 124 -21.73 2.05 -18.34
C ASP A 124 -21.98 0.55 -18.14
N LYS A 125 -21.65 0.01 -16.98
CA LYS A 125 -21.74 -1.42 -16.61
C LYS A 125 -22.72 -1.69 -15.49
N ARG A 126 -23.47 -0.68 -15.04
CA ARG A 126 -24.38 -0.81 -13.89
C ARG A 126 -25.41 -1.93 -14.02
N ASP A 127 -25.92 -2.19 -15.25
CA ASP A 127 -26.92 -3.22 -15.54
C ASP A 127 -26.28 -4.49 -16.13
N GLU A 128 -24.94 -4.54 -16.26
CA GLU A 128 -24.22 -5.71 -16.76
C GLU A 128 -24.08 -6.77 -15.64
N ARG A 129 -24.10 -8.05 -16.03
CA ARG A 129 -23.87 -9.16 -15.09
C ARG A 129 -22.39 -9.23 -14.70
N ALA A 130 -22.09 -9.51 -13.42
CA ALA A 130 -20.74 -9.57 -12.90
C ALA A 130 -19.82 -10.54 -13.69
N ARG A 131 -20.35 -11.65 -14.21
CA ARG A 131 -19.59 -12.59 -15.05
C ARG A 131 -19.06 -12.01 -16.37
N ARG A 132 -19.68 -10.94 -16.88
CA ARG A 132 -19.30 -10.30 -18.14
C ARG A 132 -18.30 -9.15 -17.96
N LEU A 133 -17.99 -8.82 -16.73
CA LEU A 133 -16.99 -7.81 -16.41
C LEU A 133 -15.59 -8.35 -16.71
N SER A 134 -14.73 -7.49 -17.25
CA SER A 134 -13.30 -7.77 -17.32
C SER A 134 -12.69 -7.89 -15.92
N GLY A 135 -11.47 -8.43 -15.80
CA GLY A 135 -10.78 -8.54 -14.50
C GLY A 135 -10.69 -7.20 -13.76
N GLY A 136 -10.28 -6.12 -14.45
CA GLY A 136 -10.22 -4.79 -13.88
C GLY A 136 -11.58 -4.20 -13.50
N GLN A 137 -12.64 -4.47 -14.31
CA GLN A 137 -14.01 -4.07 -13.96
C GLN A 137 -14.54 -4.83 -12.74
N ARG A 138 -14.19 -6.09 -12.62
CA ARG A 138 -14.55 -6.91 -11.45
C ARG A 138 -13.89 -6.36 -10.18
N ARG A 139 -12.60 -6.01 -10.26
CA ARG A 139 -11.90 -5.44 -9.11
C ARG A 139 -12.47 -4.07 -8.70
N ARG A 140 -12.93 -3.26 -9.66
CA ARG A 140 -13.68 -2.03 -9.36
C ARG A 140 -15.02 -2.30 -8.69
N LEU A 141 -15.70 -3.40 -9.04
CA LEU A 141 -16.90 -3.83 -8.33
C LEU A 141 -16.58 -4.30 -6.90
N ASP A 142 -15.47 -4.99 -6.67
CA ASP A 142 -15.02 -5.36 -5.32
C ASP A 142 -14.78 -4.13 -4.45
N LEU A 143 -14.13 -3.11 -5.01
CA LEU A 143 -13.96 -1.83 -4.34
C LEU A 143 -15.30 -1.13 -4.07
N ALA A 144 -16.23 -1.17 -5.02
CA ALA A 144 -17.58 -0.62 -4.83
C ALA A 144 -18.32 -1.30 -3.66
N LEU A 145 -18.18 -2.63 -3.53
CA LEU A 145 -18.76 -3.38 -2.41
C LEU A 145 -18.13 -3.00 -1.06
N ALA A 146 -16.84 -2.72 -1.03
CA ALA A 146 -16.18 -2.24 0.18
C ALA A 146 -16.64 -0.81 0.56
N LEU A 147 -16.98 0.02 -0.43
CA LEU A 147 -17.37 1.42 -0.24
C LEU A 147 -18.86 1.62 0.08
N ILE A 148 -19.72 0.65 -0.23
CA ILE A 148 -21.18 0.82 -0.14
C ILE A 148 -21.65 1.17 1.29
N GLY A 149 -20.94 0.68 2.32
CA GLY A 149 -21.23 0.96 3.72
C GLY A 149 -20.71 2.31 4.21
N ASP A 150 -20.14 3.15 3.35
CA ASP A 150 -19.46 4.41 3.70
C ASP A 150 -18.39 4.28 4.78
N PRO A 151 -17.42 3.36 4.64
CA PRO A 151 -16.46 3.05 5.69
C PRO A 151 -15.54 4.23 6.02
N GLU A 152 -15.03 4.27 7.25
CA GLU A 152 -13.97 5.20 7.67
C GLU A 152 -12.57 4.66 7.31
N LEU A 153 -12.42 3.32 7.31
CA LEU A 153 -11.18 2.60 7.04
C LEU A 153 -11.41 1.52 5.99
N ILE A 154 -10.50 1.43 5.02
CA ILE A 154 -10.56 0.46 3.94
C ILE A 154 -9.28 -0.37 3.93
N PHE A 155 -9.43 -1.68 3.95
CA PHE A 155 -8.35 -2.64 3.75
C PHE A 155 -8.29 -3.09 2.30
N LEU A 156 -7.11 -3.00 1.68
CA LEU A 156 -6.86 -3.41 0.29
C LEU A 156 -5.70 -4.42 0.27
N ASP A 157 -6.03 -5.70 0.11
CA ASP A 157 -4.99 -6.73 0.01
C ASP A 157 -4.57 -6.92 -1.45
N GLU A 158 -3.34 -6.47 -1.76
CA GLU A 158 -2.72 -6.51 -3.10
C GLU A 158 -3.67 -6.02 -4.23
N PRO A 159 -4.12 -4.76 -4.18
CA PRO A 159 -5.27 -4.28 -4.96
C PRO A 159 -5.09 -4.34 -6.48
N THR A 160 -3.85 -4.32 -6.99
CA THR A 160 -3.58 -4.29 -8.45
C THR A 160 -2.83 -5.51 -8.97
N THR A 161 -2.72 -6.56 -8.16
CA THR A 161 -2.07 -7.80 -8.59
C THR A 161 -2.79 -8.40 -9.80
N GLY A 162 -2.01 -8.71 -10.84
CA GLY A 162 -2.53 -9.27 -12.10
C GLY A 162 -3.13 -8.24 -13.08
N PHE A 163 -3.03 -6.94 -12.80
CA PHE A 163 -3.49 -5.90 -13.72
C PHE A 163 -2.44 -5.59 -14.79
N ASP A 164 -2.92 -5.27 -15.99
CA ASP A 164 -2.09 -4.59 -16.97
C ASP A 164 -1.75 -3.15 -16.52
N PRO A 165 -0.72 -2.49 -17.10
CA PRO A 165 -0.29 -1.18 -16.67
C PRO A 165 -1.37 -0.08 -16.75
N ALA A 166 -2.31 -0.16 -17.71
CA ALA A 166 -3.38 0.82 -17.86
C ALA A 166 -4.46 0.63 -16.78
N ALA A 167 -4.86 -0.62 -16.53
CA ALA A 167 -5.80 -0.97 -15.47
C ALA A 167 -5.24 -0.60 -14.08
N ARG A 168 -3.93 -0.80 -13.86
CA ARG A 168 -3.25 -0.44 -12.61
C ARG A 168 -3.32 1.07 -12.35
N ARG A 169 -2.98 1.91 -13.33
CA ARG A 169 -3.08 3.37 -13.21
C ARG A 169 -4.50 3.84 -12.87
N THR A 170 -5.51 3.25 -13.51
CA THR A 170 -6.91 3.57 -13.22
C THR A 170 -7.28 3.19 -11.79
N ALA A 171 -6.86 2.02 -11.30
CA ALA A 171 -7.07 1.59 -9.93
C ALA A 171 -6.39 2.54 -8.92
N TRP A 172 -5.16 2.95 -9.20
CA TRP A 172 -4.44 3.92 -8.36
C TRP A 172 -5.17 5.26 -8.25
N GLN A 173 -5.69 5.79 -9.37
CA GLN A 173 -6.49 7.02 -9.35
C GLN A 173 -7.73 6.85 -8.45
N THR A 174 -8.42 5.71 -8.55
CA THR A 174 -9.57 5.42 -7.70
C THR A 174 -9.18 5.31 -6.23
N ILE A 175 -8.06 4.63 -5.90
CA ILE A 175 -7.59 4.52 -4.51
C ILE A 175 -7.20 5.90 -3.95
N ARG A 176 -6.54 6.75 -4.74
CA ARG A 176 -6.22 8.12 -4.33
C ARG A 176 -7.47 8.94 -4.03
N SER A 177 -8.51 8.84 -4.86
CA SER A 177 -9.76 9.57 -4.63
C SER A 177 -10.44 9.20 -3.31
N LEU A 178 -10.15 8.04 -2.73
CA LEU A 178 -10.65 7.68 -1.39
C LEU A 178 -10.09 8.59 -0.30
N LYS A 179 -8.83 9.02 -0.44
CA LYS A 179 -8.23 9.98 0.47
C LYS A 179 -8.91 11.34 0.39
N ASP A 180 -9.25 11.80 -0.82
CA ASP A 180 -9.97 13.06 -1.03
C ASP A 180 -11.37 13.03 -0.39
N LEU A 181 -11.95 11.83 -0.25
CA LEU A 181 -13.17 11.57 0.50
C LEU A 181 -12.96 11.45 2.02
N GLY A 182 -11.75 11.70 2.52
CA GLY A 182 -11.41 11.63 3.94
C GLY A 182 -11.30 10.20 4.48
N LYS A 183 -11.21 9.17 3.60
CA LYS A 183 -11.09 7.78 4.02
C LYS A 183 -9.65 7.45 4.41
N THR A 184 -9.51 6.56 5.41
CA THR A 184 -8.22 5.94 5.75
C THR A 184 -8.08 4.66 4.94
N VAL A 185 -6.89 4.40 4.41
CA VAL A 185 -6.62 3.18 3.63
C VAL A 185 -5.39 2.49 4.19
N LEU A 186 -5.49 1.18 4.45
CA LEU A 186 -4.34 0.31 4.63
C LEU A 186 -4.27 -0.63 3.45
N LEU A 187 -3.17 -0.58 2.70
CA LEU A 187 -2.94 -1.47 1.58
C LEU A 187 -1.71 -2.35 1.80
N THR A 188 -1.79 -3.59 1.33
CA THR A 188 -0.61 -4.44 1.18
C THR A 188 -0.16 -4.45 -0.26
N THR A 189 1.14 -4.51 -0.48
CA THR A 189 1.70 -4.67 -1.82
C THR A 189 3.09 -5.29 -1.78
N HIS A 190 3.49 -5.89 -2.87
CA HIS A 190 4.87 -6.26 -3.15
C HIS A 190 5.44 -5.43 -4.33
N TYR A 191 4.65 -4.49 -4.86
CA TYR A 191 5.06 -3.57 -5.91
C TYR A 191 5.54 -2.25 -5.33
N LEU A 192 6.79 -1.90 -5.59
CA LEU A 192 7.41 -0.66 -5.12
C LEU A 192 6.76 0.58 -5.73
N ASP A 193 6.46 0.51 -7.03
CA ASP A 193 5.80 1.57 -7.77
C ASP A 193 4.39 1.89 -7.20
N GLU A 194 3.65 0.87 -6.77
CA GLU A 194 2.36 1.05 -6.11
C GLU A 194 2.50 1.74 -4.75
N ALA A 195 3.43 1.28 -3.92
CA ALA A 195 3.70 1.89 -2.62
C ALA A 195 4.14 3.36 -2.77
N GLN A 196 5.02 3.64 -3.73
CA GLN A 196 5.54 4.98 -4.01
C GLN A 196 4.47 5.92 -4.53
N GLU A 197 3.55 5.41 -5.35
CA GLU A 197 2.51 6.20 -6.00
C GLU A 197 1.32 6.48 -5.07
N LEU A 198 0.98 5.57 -4.18
CA LEU A 198 -0.25 5.64 -3.40
C LEU A 198 -0.03 6.05 -1.95
N ALA A 199 1.02 5.54 -1.29
CA ALA A 199 1.12 5.62 0.14
C ALA A 199 1.69 6.96 0.63
N ASP A 200 1.10 7.51 1.67
CA ASP A 200 1.67 8.64 2.44
C ASP A 200 2.83 8.15 3.32
N ARG A 201 2.66 6.97 3.92
CA ARG A 201 3.68 6.25 4.70
C ARG A 201 3.68 4.78 4.33
N VAL A 202 4.86 4.19 4.39
CA VAL A 202 5.10 2.78 4.08
C VAL A 202 5.88 2.15 5.22
N ALA A 203 5.45 0.95 5.64
CA ALA A 203 6.29 0.06 6.43
C ALA A 203 6.83 -1.06 5.53
N ILE A 204 8.14 -1.25 5.51
CA ILE A 204 8.80 -2.36 4.83
C ILE A 204 8.86 -3.53 5.80
N ILE A 205 8.19 -4.64 5.45
CA ILE A 205 8.14 -5.84 6.27
C ILE A 205 8.88 -7.01 5.58
N LYS A 206 9.76 -7.70 6.32
CA LYS A 206 10.45 -8.93 5.90
C LYS A 206 10.55 -9.88 7.09
N GLY A 207 10.30 -11.17 6.87
CA GLY A 207 10.44 -12.21 7.91
C GLY A 207 9.62 -11.94 9.18
N GLY A 208 8.46 -11.28 9.06
CA GLY A 208 7.58 -10.97 10.17
C GLY A 208 7.97 -9.73 11.00
N GLN A 209 8.93 -8.92 10.55
CA GLN A 209 9.40 -7.72 11.23
C GLN A 209 9.31 -6.48 10.33
N ILE A 210 9.00 -5.32 10.90
CA ILE A 210 9.12 -4.04 10.19
C ILE A 210 10.58 -3.62 10.25
N LEU A 211 11.19 -3.47 9.07
CA LEU A 211 12.60 -3.08 8.92
C LEU A 211 12.77 -1.56 8.82
N ALA A 212 11.82 -0.89 8.21
CA ALA A 212 11.80 0.56 8.07
C ALA A 212 10.37 1.06 7.91
N GLU A 213 10.12 2.29 8.37
CA GLU A 213 8.84 2.98 8.25
C GLU A 213 9.05 4.47 8.00
N GLY A 214 8.29 5.04 7.06
CA GLY A 214 8.35 6.46 6.73
C GLY A 214 7.60 6.79 5.45
N SER A 215 7.60 8.06 5.03
CA SER A 215 7.10 8.37 3.69
C SER A 215 8.02 7.77 2.63
N PRO A 216 7.51 7.40 1.45
CA PRO A 216 8.35 6.86 0.37
C PRO A 216 9.57 7.73 0.06
N ALA A 217 9.40 9.06 0.09
CA ALA A 217 10.49 10.00 -0.13
C ALA A 217 11.52 10.02 1.02
N GLN A 218 11.07 9.90 2.28
CA GLN A 218 11.96 9.88 3.45
C GLN A 218 12.73 8.57 3.57
N LEU A 219 12.09 7.44 3.24
CA LEU A 219 12.76 6.15 3.24
C LEU A 219 13.93 6.13 2.28
N GLY A 220 13.79 6.71 1.09
CA GLY A 220 14.89 6.87 0.15
C GLY A 220 16.07 7.67 0.70
N VAL A 221 15.84 8.61 1.64
CA VAL A 221 16.90 9.47 2.22
C VAL A 221 17.47 8.91 3.52
N ASN A 222 16.62 8.34 4.38
CA ASN A 222 16.99 7.95 5.75
C ASN A 222 17.38 6.47 5.88
N GLY A 223 17.18 5.65 4.85
CA GLY A 223 17.46 4.21 4.86
C GLY A 223 18.94 3.83 4.82
N GLY A 224 19.87 4.78 4.99
CA GLY A 224 21.32 4.53 4.89
C GLY A 224 21.83 4.53 3.46
N SER A 225 20.96 4.53 2.48
CA SER A 225 21.33 4.56 1.07
C SER A 225 21.87 5.93 0.67
N ARG A 226 23.05 5.93 0.06
CA ARG A 226 23.79 7.14 -0.31
C ARG A 226 23.32 7.70 -1.66
N TYR A 227 23.47 9.02 -1.84
CA TYR A 227 23.30 9.61 -3.16
C TYR A 227 24.18 8.88 -4.18
N ARG A 228 23.61 8.60 -5.35
CA ARG A 228 24.31 7.97 -6.47
C ARG A 228 24.69 9.06 -7.47
N VAL A 229 26.00 9.27 -7.67
CA VAL A 229 26.53 10.11 -8.71
C VAL A 229 27.08 9.19 -9.79
N ALA A 230 26.53 9.26 -11.00
CA ALA A 230 26.93 8.41 -12.12
C ALA A 230 27.33 9.25 -13.31
N TYR A 231 28.36 8.83 -14.05
CA TYR A 231 28.78 9.40 -15.33
C TYR A 231 29.46 8.32 -16.17
N LEU A 232 29.65 8.59 -17.47
CA LEU A 232 30.38 7.69 -18.36
C LEU A 232 31.85 8.12 -18.43
N ARG A 233 32.77 7.17 -18.33
CA ARG A 233 34.18 7.33 -18.63
C ARG A 233 34.56 6.26 -19.66
N ASP A 234 35.05 6.70 -20.81
CA ASP A 234 35.40 5.80 -21.93
C ASP A 234 34.22 4.90 -22.36
N GLY A 235 33.00 5.39 -22.25
CA GLY A 235 31.77 4.65 -22.57
C GLY A 235 31.29 3.70 -21.45
N GLU A 236 32.04 3.52 -20.38
CA GLU A 236 31.68 2.68 -19.25
C GLU A 236 31.09 3.49 -18.09
N PRO A 237 30.04 3.00 -17.41
CA PRO A 237 29.41 3.70 -16.31
C PRO A 237 30.29 3.68 -15.05
N VAL A 238 30.64 4.86 -14.57
CA VAL A 238 31.29 5.07 -13.27
C VAL A 238 30.24 5.52 -12.26
N ILE A 239 30.13 4.81 -11.14
CA ILE A 239 29.12 5.07 -10.12
C ILE A 239 29.81 5.32 -8.78
N HIS A 240 29.48 6.45 -8.16
CA HIS A 240 29.89 6.78 -6.81
C HIS A 240 28.68 6.86 -5.89
N GLN A 241 28.84 6.39 -4.65
CA GLN A 241 27.85 6.57 -3.59
C GLN A 241 28.42 7.54 -2.55
N THR A 242 27.62 8.54 -2.15
CA THR A 242 28.08 9.59 -1.24
C THR A 242 26.92 10.14 -0.39
N ASP A 243 27.24 10.53 0.84
CA ASP A 243 26.31 11.27 1.72
C ASP A 243 26.33 12.77 1.41
N ASP A 244 27.41 13.28 0.78
CA ASP A 244 27.56 14.67 0.35
C ASP A 244 27.75 14.76 -1.17
N PRO A 245 26.66 14.79 -1.94
CA PRO A 245 26.73 14.88 -3.38
C PRO A 245 27.32 16.21 -3.87
N THR A 246 27.16 17.29 -3.12
CA THR A 246 27.68 18.61 -3.50
C THR A 246 29.21 18.61 -3.50
N ARG A 247 29.81 18.06 -2.45
CA ARG A 247 31.26 17.95 -2.35
C ARG A 247 31.83 17.04 -3.43
N LEU A 248 31.23 15.86 -3.60
CA LEU A 248 31.69 14.90 -4.62
C LEU A 248 31.57 15.48 -6.03
N LEU A 249 30.47 16.16 -6.36
CA LEU A 249 30.31 16.83 -7.65
C LEU A 249 31.38 17.90 -7.88
N HIS A 250 31.68 18.71 -6.85
CA HIS A 250 32.73 19.69 -6.95
C HIS A 250 34.10 19.05 -7.25
N GLU A 251 34.46 17.98 -6.56
CA GLU A 251 35.70 17.25 -6.77
C GLU A 251 35.77 16.65 -8.20
N LEU A 252 34.70 15.97 -8.65
CA LEU A 252 34.66 15.36 -9.97
C LEU A 252 34.67 16.38 -11.10
N THR A 253 33.91 17.46 -10.97
CA THR A 253 33.84 18.51 -12.01
C THR A 253 35.13 19.32 -12.07
N ALA A 254 35.76 19.62 -10.93
CA ALA A 254 37.07 20.29 -10.89
C ALA A 254 38.17 19.46 -11.56
N ALA A 255 38.21 18.14 -11.29
CA ALA A 255 39.14 17.21 -11.92
C ALA A 255 38.94 17.13 -13.44
N ALA A 256 37.70 17.00 -13.90
CA ALA A 256 37.37 16.93 -15.32
C ALA A 256 37.75 18.24 -16.06
N LEU A 257 37.47 19.41 -15.47
CA LEU A 257 37.86 20.71 -16.05
C LEU A 257 39.39 20.85 -16.12
N ALA A 258 40.13 20.40 -15.12
CA ALA A 258 41.59 20.43 -15.12
C ALA A 258 42.17 19.52 -16.22
N ALA A 259 41.52 18.39 -16.52
CA ALA A 259 41.91 17.47 -17.58
C ALA A 259 41.36 17.85 -18.96
N SER A 260 40.56 18.90 -19.06
CA SER A 260 39.80 19.27 -20.28
C SER A 260 38.87 18.14 -20.79
N GLU A 261 38.37 17.34 -19.87
CA GLU A 261 37.42 16.24 -20.09
C GLU A 261 35.97 16.67 -19.77
N GLN A 262 35.00 15.95 -20.34
CA GLN A 262 33.59 16.12 -19.99
C GLN A 262 33.11 14.88 -19.27
N LEU A 263 32.31 15.08 -18.22
CA LEU A 263 31.60 13.98 -17.54
C LEU A 263 30.31 13.67 -18.32
N GLU A 264 30.42 12.80 -19.31
CA GLU A 264 29.28 12.42 -20.14
C GLU A 264 28.21 11.70 -19.31
N GLY A 265 26.93 12.03 -19.53
CA GLY A 265 25.81 11.41 -18.85
C GLY A 265 25.80 11.64 -17.34
N LEU A 266 26.47 12.71 -16.83
CA LEU A 266 26.49 13.04 -15.41
C LEU A 266 25.08 13.13 -14.86
N SER A 267 24.79 12.30 -13.86
CA SER A 267 23.51 12.27 -13.15
C SER A 267 23.73 12.17 -11.64
N VAL A 268 22.84 12.81 -10.90
CA VAL A 268 22.79 12.71 -9.43
C VAL A 268 21.38 12.26 -9.07
N THR A 269 21.29 11.07 -8.52
CA THR A 269 20.02 10.51 -8.09
C THR A 269 19.99 10.37 -6.57
N ARG A 270 18.85 10.73 -5.98
CA ARG A 270 18.59 10.38 -4.58
C ARG A 270 18.30 8.90 -4.50
N PRO A 271 18.64 8.26 -3.38
CA PRO A 271 18.20 6.90 -3.13
C PRO A 271 16.68 6.81 -3.29
N SER A 272 16.22 5.83 -4.01
CA SER A 272 14.80 5.53 -4.21
C SER A 272 14.30 4.57 -3.12
N LEU A 273 12.99 4.45 -3.00
CA LEU A 273 12.38 3.40 -2.18
C LEU A 273 12.86 2.00 -2.62
N GLU A 274 13.15 1.83 -3.92
CA GLU A 274 13.68 0.58 -4.47
C GLU A 274 15.08 0.29 -3.97
N ASP A 275 15.98 1.28 -3.94
CA ASP A 275 17.34 1.10 -3.43
C ASP A 275 17.31 0.64 -1.95
N VAL A 276 16.49 1.30 -1.13
CA VAL A 276 16.32 0.95 0.30
C VAL A 276 15.68 -0.44 0.45
N TYR A 277 14.67 -0.73 -0.34
CA TYR A 277 14.01 -2.02 -0.30
C TYR A 277 14.99 -3.16 -0.66
N LEU A 278 15.78 -2.99 -1.71
CA LEU A 278 16.79 -3.97 -2.12
C LEU A 278 17.87 -4.13 -1.04
N GLU A 279 18.35 -3.04 -0.45
CA GLU A 279 19.34 -3.09 0.64
C GLU A 279 18.81 -3.85 1.86
N LEU A 280 17.57 -3.55 2.29
CA LEU A 280 16.95 -4.19 3.45
C LEU A 280 16.47 -5.62 3.18
N THR A 281 16.22 -5.97 1.92
CA THR A 281 15.67 -7.28 1.56
C THR A 281 16.65 -8.21 0.90
N SER A 282 17.83 -7.74 0.43
CA SER A 282 18.94 -8.62 0.03
C SER A 282 19.36 -9.46 1.24
N ASP A 283 19.44 -10.76 1.06
CA ASP A 283 20.04 -11.65 2.05
C ASP A 283 21.56 -11.40 2.02
N ALA A 284 22.14 -11.05 3.18
CA ALA A 284 23.57 -10.93 3.37
C ALA A 284 24.23 -12.34 3.31
#